data_bb7cbff7d59a042eeb41fee8b98e4472
#
_entry.id   bb7cbff7d59a042eeb41fee8b98e4472
#
_cell.length_a   1.000
_cell.length_b   1.000
_cell.length_c   1.000
_cell.angle_alpha   90.00
_cell.angle_beta   90.00
_cell.angle_gamma   90.00
#
_symmetry.space_group_name_H-M   'P 1'
#
loop_
_entity.id
_entity.type
_entity.pdbx_description
1 polymer ?
#
loop_
_entity_poly.entity_id
_entity_poly.type
_entity_poly.pdbx_seq_one_letter_code
_entity_poly.pdbx_strand_id
1 'polypeptide(L)'
;MKPTSRGQVTLKDANPVHAPNIEFNYNATDQDQRVMRQGIDLARELIASQSFSGLTGKELKPGAGDLDAFVRNRGESAYHPSGTCRMGSDPGAVTDLEGRVNGVEGLRVVDASLMPEITNGNLNAVVIMMAEKISAGMTP
;
A
#
# COMPACT_ATOMS: atom_id res chain seq x y z
N MET A 1 -3.95 -6.88 -6.10
CA MET A 1 -4.42 -5.53 -6.47
C MET A 1 -3.27 -4.56 -6.27
N LYS A 2 -3.03 -3.67 -7.23
CA LYS A 2 -2.03 -2.61 -7.10
C LYS A 2 -2.77 -1.26 -7.11
N PRO A 3 -2.82 -0.53 -5.99
CA PRO A 3 -3.49 0.76 -5.93
C PRO A 3 -2.74 1.80 -6.77
N THR A 4 -3.50 2.69 -7.41
CA THR A 4 -2.97 3.84 -8.15
C THR A 4 -3.04 5.14 -7.35
N SER A 5 -3.87 5.19 -6.31
CA SER A 5 -3.87 6.30 -5.35
C SER A 5 -2.52 6.41 -4.65
N ARG A 6 -2.10 7.64 -4.41
CA ARG A 6 -0.84 7.93 -3.70
C ARG A 6 -1.14 8.89 -2.56
N GLY A 7 -0.54 8.62 -1.41
CA GLY A 7 -0.47 9.49 -0.27
C GLY A 7 0.93 10.06 -0.09
N GLN A 8 1.14 10.73 1.02
CA GLN A 8 2.45 11.31 1.34
C GLN A 8 2.68 11.35 2.84
N VAL A 9 3.97 11.40 3.20
CA VAL A 9 4.43 11.71 4.55
C VAL A 9 5.26 12.98 4.47
N THR A 10 4.87 14.00 5.23
CA THR A 10 5.55 15.30 5.24
C THR A 10 5.91 15.73 6.66
N LEU A 11 6.97 16.51 6.81
CA LEU A 11 7.30 17.10 8.09
C LEU A 11 6.23 18.13 8.47
N LYS A 12 5.84 18.13 9.73
CA LYS A 12 4.96 19.18 10.28
C LYS A 12 5.71 20.51 10.44
N ASP A 13 6.92 20.42 10.96
CA ASP A 13 7.84 21.54 11.18
C ASP A 13 9.28 21.00 11.38
N ALA A 14 10.23 21.85 11.76
CA ALA A 14 11.62 21.47 11.97
C ALA A 14 11.90 20.77 13.31
N ASN A 15 10.91 20.63 14.19
CA ASN A 15 11.08 19.95 15.47
C ASN A 15 10.92 18.41 15.30
N PRO A 16 11.98 17.60 15.48
CA PRO A 16 11.92 16.16 15.24
C PRO A 16 11.05 15.38 16.23
N VAL A 17 10.60 16.02 17.31
CA VAL A 17 9.69 15.42 18.31
C VAL A 17 8.23 15.45 17.82
N HIS A 18 7.90 16.34 16.91
CA HIS A 18 6.57 16.41 16.37
C HIS A 18 6.32 15.28 15.36
N ALA A 19 5.18 14.58 15.51
CA ALA A 19 4.77 13.56 14.55
C ALA A 19 4.62 14.16 13.15
N PRO A 20 5.02 13.45 12.09
CA PRO A 20 4.83 13.88 10.72
C PRO A 20 3.33 13.93 10.34
N ASN A 21 3.02 14.69 9.31
CA ASN A 21 1.72 14.60 8.66
C ASN A 21 1.70 13.35 7.77
N ILE A 22 0.69 12.49 7.97
CA ILE A 22 0.50 11.28 7.18
C ILE A 22 -0.83 11.38 6.46
N GLU A 23 -0.77 11.47 5.15
CA GLU A 23 -1.94 11.51 4.26
C GLU A 23 -1.99 10.22 3.45
N PHE A 24 -2.96 9.36 3.74
CA PHE A 24 -3.09 8.06 3.06
C PHE A 24 -3.68 8.18 1.66
N ASN A 25 -4.64 9.07 1.49
CA ASN A 25 -5.33 9.34 0.22
C ASN A 25 -5.88 8.07 -0.47
N TYR A 26 -6.47 7.14 0.31
CA TYR A 26 -7.03 5.90 -0.21
C TYR A 26 -8.21 6.15 -1.15
N ASN A 27 -8.35 5.30 -2.20
CA ASN A 27 -9.44 5.34 -3.18
C ASN A 27 -9.62 6.71 -3.87
N ALA A 28 -8.53 7.47 -4.05
CA ALA A 28 -8.57 8.78 -4.68
C ALA A 28 -8.75 8.70 -6.20
N THR A 29 -8.43 7.57 -6.83
CA THR A 29 -8.53 7.38 -8.27
C THR A 29 -9.74 6.57 -8.68
N ASP A 30 -10.32 6.87 -9.85
CA ASP A 30 -11.43 6.09 -10.43
C ASP A 30 -11.06 4.62 -10.64
N GLN A 31 -9.78 4.36 -10.92
CA GLN A 31 -9.26 3.00 -11.07
C GLN A 31 -9.41 2.21 -9.77
N ASP A 32 -8.97 2.77 -8.65
CA ASP A 32 -9.03 2.10 -7.36
C ASP A 32 -10.48 1.89 -6.93
N GLN A 33 -11.34 2.89 -7.10
CA GLN A 33 -12.77 2.78 -6.81
C GLN A 33 -13.44 1.68 -7.63
N ARG A 34 -13.10 1.57 -8.93
CA ARG A 34 -13.61 0.52 -9.82
C ARG A 34 -13.18 -0.86 -9.35
N VAL A 35 -11.90 -1.03 -9.03
CA VAL A 35 -11.35 -2.31 -8.56
C VAL A 35 -11.99 -2.74 -7.24
N MET A 36 -12.24 -1.81 -6.33
CA MET A 36 -12.94 -2.10 -5.07
C MET A 36 -14.38 -2.58 -5.30
N ARG A 37 -15.12 -1.91 -6.20
CA ARG A 37 -16.47 -2.36 -6.59
C ARG A 37 -16.45 -3.76 -7.18
N GLN A 38 -15.58 -4.00 -8.16
CA GLN A 38 -15.41 -5.32 -8.79
C GLN A 38 -15.07 -6.41 -7.77
N GLY A 39 -14.25 -6.10 -6.77
CA GLY A 39 -13.91 -7.03 -5.69
C GLY A 39 -15.13 -7.43 -4.85
N ILE A 40 -16.01 -6.48 -4.54
CA ILE A 40 -17.25 -6.75 -3.79
C ILE A 40 -18.22 -7.57 -4.65
N ASP A 41 -18.37 -7.23 -5.93
CA ASP A 41 -19.26 -7.96 -6.84
C ASP A 41 -18.76 -9.40 -7.03
N LEU A 42 -17.46 -9.61 -7.20
CA LEU A 42 -16.87 -10.95 -7.26
C LEU A 42 -17.12 -11.76 -5.97
N ALA A 43 -17.00 -11.12 -4.82
CA ALA A 43 -17.29 -11.78 -3.54
C ALA A 43 -18.76 -12.21 -3.44
N ARG A 44 -19.70 -11.38 -3.94
CA ARG A 44 -21.12 -11.71 -4.01
C ARG A 44 -21.38 -12.90 -4.94
N GLU A 45 -20.76 -12.92 -6.13
CA GLU A 45 -20.86 -14.04 -7.06
C GLU A 45 -20.35 -15.34 -6.45
N LEU A 46 -19.20 -15.30 -5.79
CA LEU A 46 -18.63 -16.47 -5.12
C LEU A 46 -19.56 -17.00 -4.04
N ILE A 47 -20.07 -16.13 -3.17
CA ILE A 47 -20.97 -16.51 -2.07
C ILE A 47 -22.33 -17.02 -2.58
N ALA A 48 -22.82 -16.48 -3.71
CA ALA A 48 -24.04 -16.94 -4.34
C ALA A 48 -23.89 -18.29 -5.09
N SER A 49 -22.67 -18.80 -5.22
CA SER A 49 -22.42 -20.07 -5.93
C SER A 49 -23.04 -21.27 -5.18
N GLN A 50 -23.31 -22.33 -5.92
CA GLN A 50 -23.89 -23.56 -5.38
C GLN A 50 -23.04 -24.18 -4.26
N SER A 51 -21.73 -24.02 -4.29
CA SER A 51 -20.80 -24.51 -3.27
C SER A 51 -21.04 -23.91 -1.88
N PHE A 52 -21.61 -22.70 -1.80
CA PHE A 52 -21.96 -22.03 -0.57
C PHE A 52 -23.45 -22.14 -0.21
N SER A 53 -24.24 -22.84 -1.02
CA SER A 53 -25.68 -23.02 -0.78
C SER A 53 -25.93 -23.68 0.58
N GLY A 54 -26.77 -23.07 1.40
CA GLY A 54 -27.08 -23.53 2.76
C GLY A 54 -26.00 -23.20 3.83
N LEU A 55 -24.86 -22.65 3.44
CA LEU A 55 -23.81 -22.22 4.37
C LEU A 55 -23.84 -20.71 4.62
N THR A 56 -24.50 -19.93 3.77
CA THR A 56 -24.57 -18.48 3.81
C THR A 56 -25.99 -18.00 4.06
N GLY A 57 -26.09 -16.88 4.79
CA GLY A 57 -27.34 -16.17 5.02
C GLY A 57 -27.46 -14.88 4.22
N LYS A 58 -28.31 -13.97 4.69
CA LYS A 58 -28.48 -12.66 4.10
C LYS A 58 -27.21 -11.83 4.18
N GLU A 59 -26.86 -11.13 3.09
CA GLU A 59 -25.80 -10.13 3.11
C GLU A 59 -26.11 -9.05 4.16
N LEU A 60 -25.16 -8.83 5.08
CA LEU A 60 -25.29 -7.83 6.13
C LEU A 60 -24.71 -6.47 5.72
N LYS A 61 -23.57 -6.49 5.02
CA LYS A 61 -22.83 -5.30 4.56
C LYS A 61 -22.10 -5.64 3.25
N PRO A 62 -22.10 -4.70 2.30
CA PRO A 62 -22.82 -3.41 2.27
C PRO A 62 -24.33 -3.52 2.13
N GLY A 63 -24.92 -4.68 1.80
CA GLY A 63 -26.33 -4.83 1.53
C GLY A 63 -26.76 -4.07 0.26
N ALA A 64 -28.00 -3.57 0.25
CA ALA A 64 -28.55 -2.81 -0.89
C ALA A 64 -28.18 -1.31 -0.87
N GLY A 65 -27.25 -0.88 -0.02
CA GLY A 65 -26.85 0.52 0.12
C GLY A 65 -25.92 1.01 -1.00
N ASP A 66 -25.57 2.29 -0.93
CA ASP A 66 -24.60 2.93 -1.81
C ASP A 66 -23.20 2.29 -1.61
N LEU A 67 -22.77 1.58 -2.64
CA LEU A 67 -21.50 0.85 -2.62
C LEU A 67 -20.29 1.79 -2.55
N ASP A 68 -20.36 2.94 -3.21
CA ASP A 68 -19.27 3.92 -3.20
C ASP A 68 -19.14 4.59 -1.82
N ALA A 69 -20.26 4.92 -1.20
CA ALA A 69 -20.25 5.40 0.18
C ALA A 69 -19.71 4.34 1.14
N PHE A 70 -20.08 3.08 0.96
CA PHE A 70 -19.55 1.97 1.75
C PHE A 70 -18.03 1.86 1.61
N VAL A 71 -17.51 1.84 0.38
CA VAL A 71 -16.07 1.76 0.11
C VAL A 71 -15.33 2.95 0.71
N ARG A 72 -15.83 4.19 0.53
CA ARG A 72 -15.21 5.38 1.13
C ARG A 72 -15.15 5.34 2.65
N ASN A 73 -16.22 4.88 3.29
CA ASN A 73 -16.35 4.92 4.76
C ASN A 73 -15.76 3.70 5.46
N ARG A 74 -15.47 2.63 4.72
CA ARG A 74 -14.99 1.35 5.26
C ARG A 74 -13.68 0.89 4.67
N GLY A 75 -13.18 1.59 3.65
CA GLY A 75 -11.85 1.33 3.08
C GLY A 75 -10.80 1.53 4.16
N GLU A 76 -9.95 0.53 4.35
CA GLU A 76 -8.93 0.51 5.39
C GLU A 76 -7.62 -0.04 4.82
N SER A 77 -6.53 0.27 5.48
CA SER A 77 -5.22 -0.29 5.18
C SER A 77 -5.21 -1.81 5.42
N ALA A 78 -4.52 -2.55 4.56
CA ALA A 78 -4.15 -3.94 4.85
C ALA A 78 -2.86 -4.03 5.70
N TYR A 79 -2.48 -2.93 6.37
CA TYR A 79 -1.29 -2.79 7.21
C TYR A 79 0.02 -3.04 6.47
N HIS A 80 0.05 -2.74 5.19
CA HIS A 80 1.23 -2.85 4.32
C HIS A 80 1.61 -1.50 3.66
N PRO A 81 1.86 -0.42 4.44
CA PRO A 81 2.33 0.84 3.88
C PRO A 81 3.69 0.65 3.22
N SER A 82 3.90 1.31 2.08
CA SER A 82 5.14 1.20 1.30
C SER A 82 5.37 2.44 0.45
N GLY A 83 6.59 2.62 -0.05
CA GLY A 83 6.90 3.62 -1.08
C GLY A 83 7.21 5.03 -0.60
N THR A 84 7.23 5.33 0.70
CA THR A 84 7.52 6.68 1.23
C THR A 84 8.98 7.11 1.05
N CYS A 85 9.91 6.14 0.89
CA CYS A 85 11.30 6.37 0.53
C CYS A 85 11.65 5.62 -0.76
N ARG A 86 10.75 5.66 -1.75
CA ARG A 86 10.85 4.83 -2.94
C ARG A 86 12.20 4.96 -3.64
N MET A 87 12.75 3.83 -4.05
CA MET A 87 13.95 3.78 -4.87
C MET A 87 13.64 4.08 -6.34
N GLY A 88 14.60 4.64 -7.03
CA GLY A 88 14.50 4.93 -8.45
C GLY A 88 15.67 5.75 -8.98
N SER A 89 15.63 6.03 -10.28
CA SER A 89 16.61 6.87 -10.98
C SER A 89 16.03 8.22 -11.42
N ASP A 90 14.74 8.44 -11.17
CA ASP A 90 14.06 9.70 -11.51
C ASP A 90 14.20 10.74 -10.39
N PRO A 91 13.99 12.04 -10.68
CA PRO A 91 14.17 13.11 -9.70
C PRO A 91 13.25 13.04 -8.46
N GLY A 92 12.18 12.26 -8.53
CA GLY A 92 11.25 12.05 -7.41
C GLY A 92 11.62 10.86 -6.53
N ALA A 93 12.68 10.11 -6.85
CA ALA A 93 13.16 9.01 -6.02
C ALA A 93 13.86 9.56 -4.76
N VAL A 94 13.57 8.95 -3.62
CA VAL A 94 14.21 9.30 -2.33
C VAL A 94 15.55 8.57 -2.19
N THR A 95 15.64 7.36 -2.73
CA THR A 95 16.86 6.54 -2.69
C THR A 95 17.24 6.02 -4.08
N ASP A 96 18.51 5.64 -4.22
CA ASP A 96 18.96 4.84 -5.35
C ASP A 96 18.52 3.36 -5.22
N LEU A 97 18.94 2.51 -6.17
CA LEU A 97 18.59 1.09 -6.20
C LEU A 97 19.30 0.25 -5.12
N GLU A 98 20.28 0.80 -4.43
CA GLU A 98 20.97 0.23 -3.28
C GLU A 98 20.50 0.82 -1.94
N GLY A 99 19.40 1.58 -1.96
CA GLY A 99 18.79 2.16 -0.77
C GLY A 99 19.55 3.36 -0.21
N ARG A 100 20.55 3.91 -0.90
CA ARG A 100 21.25 5.13 -0.45
C ARG A 100 20.34 6.33 -0.64
N VAL A 101 20.23 7.17 0.39
CA VAL A 101 19.41 8.37 0.33
C VAL A 101 20.05 9.41 -0.59
N ASN A 102 19.30 9.88 -1.58
CA ASN A 102 19.79 10.87 -2.53
C ASN A 102 20.12 12.19 -1.81
N GLY A 103 21.32 12.70 -2.04
CA GLY A 103 21.79 13.96 -1.44
C GLY A 103 22.26 13.88 0.02
N VAL A 104 22.28 12.69 0.63
CA VAL A 104 22.78 12.48 2.00
C VAL A 104 23.82 11.36 2.00
N GLU A 105 25.06 11.67 2.40
CA GLU A 105 26.12 10.67 2.48
C GLU A 105 25.96 9.76 3.73
N GLY A 106 26.29 8.49 3.56
CA GLY A 106 26.33 7.51 4.66
C GLY A 106 24.97 7.06 5.19
N LEU A 107 23.86 7.46 4.57
CA LEU A 107 22.50 7.09 4.98
C LEU A 107 21.85 6.14 3.97
N ARG A 108 21.23 5.09 4.50
CA ARG A 108 20.41 4.14 3.71
C ARG A 108 19.04 3.91 4.36
N VAL A 109 18.08 3.58 3.53
CA VAL A 109 16.77 3.05 3.94
C VAL A 109 16.66 1.63 3.37
N VAL A 110 16.23 0.67 4.21
CA VAL A 110 16.12 -0.74 3.81
C VAL A 110 14.89 -1.35 4.46
N ASP A 111 13.73 -1.00 3.95
CA ASP A 111 12.43 -1.52 4.39
C ASP A 111 11.38 -1.41 3.27
N ALA A 112 10.10 -1.63 3.59
CA ALA A 112 9.01 -1.56 2.61
C ALA A 112 8.87 -0.17 1.97
N SER A 113 9.38 0.89 2.59
CA SER A 113 9.30 2.24 2.02
C SER A 113 10.11 2.42 0.73
N LEU A 114 11.10 1.54 0.49
CA LEU A 114 11.87 1.50 -0.76
C LEU A 114 11.05 1.12 -1.99
N MET A 115 9.96 0.39 -1.82
CA MET A 115 9.19 -0.15 -2.95
C MET A 115 8.65 0.98 -3.83
N PRO A 116 8.95 1.04 -5.15
CA PRO A 116 8.34 1.99 -6.07
C PRO A 116 6.83 1.77 -6.20
N GLU A 117 6.42 0.50 -6.15
CA GLU A 117 5.04 0.04 -6.12
C GLU A 117 4.89 -1.14 -5.16
N ILE A 118 3.74 -1.21 -4.50
CA ILE A 118 3.43 -2.35 -3.65
C ILE A 118 3.33 -3.64 -4.49
N THR A 119 3.88 -4.73 -3.97
CA THR A 119 3.77 -6.05 -4.60
C THR A 119 2.41 -6.69 -4.28
N ASN A 120 1.99 -7.65 -5.10
CA ASN A 120 0.83 -8.48 -4.77
C ASN A 120 1.21 -9.49 -3.68
N GLY A 121 0.33 -9.65 -2.70
CA GLY A 121 0.56 -10.51 -1.54
C GLY A 121 1.29 -9.80 -0.39
N ASN A 122 1.64 -10.57 0.64
CA ASN A 122 2.28 -10.05 1.83
C ASN A 122 3.70 -9.54 1.57
N LEU A 123 4.06 -8.41 2.18
CA LEU A 123 5.33 -7.73 1.94
C LEU A 123 6.53 -8.38 2.62
N ASN A 124 6.31 -9.21 3.65
CA ASN A 124 7.39 -9.67 4.52
C ASN A 124 8.54 -10.35 3.77
N ALA A 125 8.23 -11.31 2.91
CA ALA A 125 9.25 -12.04 2.14
C ALA A 125 10.03 -11.12 1.19
N VAL A 126 9.34 -10.17 0.56
CA VAL A 126 9.97 -9.19 -0.35
C VAL A 126 10.86 -8.22 0.41
N VAL A 127 10.43 -7.75 1.59
CA VAL A 127 11.26 -6.87 2.45
C VAL A 127 12.52 -7.59 2.90
N ILE A 128 12.41 -8.84 3.36
CA ILE A 128 13.58 -9.65 3.75
C ILE A 128 14.52 -9.82 2.54
N MET A 129 14.01 -10.18 1.38
CA MET A 129 14.82 -10.33 0.16
C MET A 129 15.55 -9.04 -0.21
N MET A 130 14.89 -7.87 -0.14
CA MET A 130 15.55 -6.58 -0.39
C MET A 130 16.64 -6.29 0.64
N ALA A 131 16.37 -6.56 1.93
CA ALA A 131 17.32 -6.34 3.00
C ALA A 131 18.57 -7.22 2.83
N GLU A 132 18.41 -8.51 2.56
CA GLU A 132 19.51 -9.44 2.29
C GLU A 132 20.35 -9.01 1.08
N LYS A 133 19.68 -8.64 -0.02
CA LYS A 133 20.37 -8.18 -1.23
C LYS A 133 21.19 -6.90 -1.00
N ILE A 134 20.61 -5.93 -0.31
CA ILE A 134 21.29 -4.64 -0.05
C ILE A 134 22.43 -4.84 0.94
N SER A 135 22.20 -5.61 2.02
CA SER A 135 23.23 -5.86 3.03
C SER A 135 24.44 -6.63 2.46
N ALA A 136 24.22 -7.57 1.55
CA ALA A 136 25.31 -8.28 0.87
C ALA A 136 26.22 -7.33 0.06
N GLY A 137 25.70 -6.21 -0.44
CA GLY A 137 26.47 -5.15 -1.10
C GLY A 137 27.12 -4.13 -0.16
N MET A 138 26.91 -4.26 1.17
CA MET A 138 27.47 -3.35 2.19
C MET A 138 28.75 -3.88 2.86
N THR A 139 29.14 -5.11 2.55
CA THR A 139 30.41 -5.68 3.05
C THR A 139 31.59 -4.93 2.44
N PRO A 140 32.62 -4.57 3.25
CA PRO A 140 33.82 -3.86 2.78
C PRO A 140 34.63 -4.65 1.79
#